data_1b73f149e26fa0c54db206cea76cadf3
#
_entry.id   1b73f149e26fa0c54db206cea76cadf3
#
_cell.length_a   1.000
_cell.length_b   1.000
_cell.length_c   1.000
_cell.angle_alpha   90.00
_cell.angle_beta   90.00
_cell.angle_gamma   90.00
#
_symmetry.space_group_name_H-M   'P 1'
#
loop_
_entity.id
_entity.type
_entity.pdbx_description
1 polymer ?
#
loop_
_entity_poly.entity_id
_entity_poly.type
_entity_poly.pdbx_seq_one_letter_code
_entity_poly.pdbx_strand_id
1 'polypeptide(L)'
;MMNSNKWIRQIFLALLISLLTVSVAATDSPLTQPKADGLIGEQADGYLGLVAQNVPPDIKKLVNEVNAKRKAGYQEIATKQGTSLSAVEQVGGNTAIEKTLPGNYVRDANGVWHKK
;
A
#
# COMPACT_ATOMS: atom_id res chain seq x y z
N MET A 1 -11.18 -41.63 -12.49
CA MET A 1 -11.11 -40.39 -13.28
C MET A 1 -11.48 -39.14 -12.49
N MET A 2 -12.45 -39.17 -11.60
CA MET A 2 -12.80 -38.01 -10.77
C MET A 2 -11.75 -37.65 -9.72
N ASN A 3 -10.85 -38.56 -9.34
CA ASN A 3 -9.83 -38.33 -8.33
C ASN A 3 -8.64 -37.46 -8.81
N SER A 4 -8.39 -37.43 -10.13
CA SER A 4 -7.29 -36.61 -10.66
C SER A 4 -7.56 -35.11 -10.56
N ASN A 5 -8.82 -34.68 -10.65
CA ASN A 5 -9.20 -33.28 -10.52
C ASN A 5 -9.09 -32.73 -9.09
N LYS A 6 -9.29 -33.60 -8.08
CA LYS A 6 -9.10 -33.24 -6.69
C LYS A 6 -7.62 -33.03 -6.32
N TRP A 7 -6.73 -33.81 -6.91
CA TRP A 7 -5.28 -33.68 -6.70
C TRP A 7 -4.76 -32.39 -7.28
N ILE A 8 -5.19 -32.00 -8.46
CA ILE A 8 -4.79 -30.76 -9.13
C ILE A 8 -5.27 -29.56 -8.31
N ARG A 9 -6.48 -29.61 -7.74
CA ARG A 9 -7.00 -28.55 -6.85
C ARG A 9 -6.17 -28.39 -5.57
N GLN A 10 -5.73 -29.49 -4.97
CA GLN A 10 -4.90 -29.46 -3.77
C GLN A 10 -3.51 -28.87 -4.05
N ILE A 11 -2.93 -29.19 -5.21
CA ILE A 11 -1.63 -28.63 -5.62
C ILE A 11 -1.74 -27.13 -5.85
N PHE A 12 -2.82 -26.64 -6.46
CA PHE A 12 -3.07 -25.22 -6.65
C PHE A 12 -3.24 -24.46 -5.35
N LEU A 13 -3.94 -25.04 -4.36
CA LEU A 13 -4.11 -24.45 -3.04
C LEU A 13 -2.77 -24.36 -2.28
N ALA A 14 -1.94 -25.38 -2.37
CA ALA A 14 -0.61 -25.38 -1.76
C ALA A 14 0.30 -24.30 -2.36
N LEU A 15 0.25 -24.10 -3.69
CA LEU A 15 0.98 -23.04 -4.38
C LEU A 15 0.51 -21.64 -3.98
N LEU A 16 -0.80 -21.43 -3.80
CA LEU A 16 -1.36 -20.17 -3.31
C LEU A 16 -0.90 -19.85 -1.89
N ILE A 17 -0.83 -20.84 -1.02
CA ILE A 17 -0.33 -20.69 0.35
C ILE A 17 1.16 -20.32 0.35
N SER A 18 1.96 -20.91 -0.54
CA SER A 18 3.38 -20.57 -0.69
C SER A 18 3.58 -19.13 -1.17
N LEU A 19 2.73 -18.64 -2.08
CA LEU A 19 2.74 -17.25 -2.55
C LEU A 19 2.38 -16.27 -1.43
N LEU A 20 1.44 -16.62 -0.56
CA LEU A 20 1.08 -15.83 0.62
C LEU A 20 2.24 -15.75 1.62
N THR A 21 3.01 -16.81 1.78
CA THR A 21 4.19 -16.83 2.65
C THR A 21 5.29 -15.90 2.13
N VAL A 22 5.47 -15.82 0.81
CA VAL A 22 6.43 -14.90 0.17
C VAL A 22 6.00 -13.45 0.36
N SER A 23 4.69 -13.14 0.34
CA SER A 23 4.19 -11.78 0.56
C SER A 23 4.38 -11.30 2.01
N VAL A 24 4.45 -12.20 3.00
CA VAL A 24 4.77 -11.86 4.40
C VAL A 24 6.24 -11.43 4.53
N ALA A 25 7.16 -11.99 3.75
CA ALA A 25 8.56 -11.59 3.73
C ALA A 25 8.78 -10.18 3.15
N ALA A 26 7.77 -9.60 2.46
CA ALA A 26 7.83 -8.25 1.90
C ALA A 26 7.48 -7.15 2.93
N THR A 27 7.35 -7.48 4.25
CA THR A 27 7.06 -6.49 5.30
C THR A 27 8.26 -5.59 5.63
N ASP A 28 9.50 -5.94 5.23
CA ASP A 28 10.68 -5.10 5.36
C ASP A 28 10.76 -4.10 4.21
N SER A 29 9.74 -3.24 4.14
CA SER A 29 9.69 -2.13 3.19
C SER A 29 10.62 -1.00 3.65
N PRO A 30 11.28 -0.29 2.72
CA PRO A 30 12.03 0.92 3.06
C PRO A 30 11.18 2.02 3.69
N LEU A 31 9.84 1.90 3.64
CA LEU A 31 8.90 2.85 4.26
C LEU A 31 8.68 2.57 5.75
N THR A 32 8.98 1.37 6.23
CA THR A 32 8.67 0.94 7.60
C THR A 32 9.30 1.86 8.64
N GLN A 33 10.60 2.09 8.54
CA GLN A 33 11.32 2.91 9.51
C GLN A 33 10.94 4.40 9.44
N PRO A 34 10.87 5.04 8.27
CA PRO A 34 10.42 6.43 8.18
C PRO A 34 9.00 6.64 8.71
N LYS A 35 8.09 5.69 8.53
CA LYS A 35 6.76 5.74 9.12
C LYS A 35 6.80 5.65 10.65
N ALA A 36 7.57 4.70 11.18
CA ALA A 36 7.74 4.52 12.62
C ALA A 36 8.38 5.74 13.29
N ASP A 37 9.30 6.41 12.59
CA ASP A 37 9.96 7.62 13.05
C ASP A 37 9.05 8.86 13.00
N GLY A 38 7.85 8.76 12.45
CA GLY A 38 6.92 9.87 12.34
C GLY A 38 7.30 10.90 11.28
N LEU A 39 8.12 10.52 10.30
CA LEU A 39 8.54 11.41 9.22
C LEU A 39 7.51 11.47 8.10
N ILE A 40 6.88 10.34 7.79
CA ILE A 40 5.93 10.18 6.70
C ILE A 40 4.72 9.38 7.16
N GLY A 41 3.64 9.46 6.42
CA GLY A 41 2.42 8.71 6.69
C GLY A 41 1.55 8.54 5.47
N GLU A 42 0.48 7.76 5.63
CA GLU A 42 -0.50 7.50 4.57
C GLU A 42 -1.57 8.58 4.55
N GLN A 43 -1.97 9.02 3.37
CA GLN A 43 -3.01 10.01 3.17
C GLN A 43 -4.27 9.42 2.56
N ALA A 44 -5.40 10.05 2.85
CA ALA A 44 -6.70 9.65 2.29
C ALA A 44 -6.75 9.73 0.76
N ASP A 45 -5.87 10.53 0.14
CA ASP A 45 -5.79 10.69 -1.32
C ASP A 45 -5.10 9.53 -2.05
N GLY A 46 -4.57 8.56 -1.33
CA GLY A 46 -3.89 7.40 -1.91
C GLY A 46 -2.38 7.49 -1.95
N TYR A 47 -1.80 8.58 -1.49
CA TYR A 47 -0.36 8.85 -1.56
C TYR A 47 0.26 9.04 -0.19
N LEU A 48 1.58 8.85 -0.13
CA LEU A 48 2.36 9.20 1.06
C LEU A 48 2.48 10.71 1.18
N GLY A 49 2.51 11.21 2.42
CA GLY A 49 2.79 12.59 2.73
C GLY A 49 3.89 12.74 3.76
N LEU A 50 4.44 13.94 3.85
CA LEU A 50 5.43 14.31 4.86
C LEU A 50 4.71 14.77 6.12
N VAL A 51 4.99 14.13 7.25
CA VAL A 51 4.40 14.47 8.55
C VAL A 51 5.25 15.51 9.26
N ALA A 52 6.57 15.27 9.32
CA ALA A 52 7.52 16.17 9.97
C ALA A 52 7.90 17.33 9.05
N GLN A 53 8.31 18.47 9.64
CA GLN A 53 8.79 19.62 8.87
C GLN A 53 10.19 19.39 8.29
N ASN A 54 11.04 18.68 9.02
CA ASN A 54 12.45 18.44 8.64
C ASN A 54 12.61 16.97 8.23
N VAL A 55 12.13 16.62 7.03
CA VAL A 55 12.33 15.30 6.48
C VAL A 55 13.62 15.27 5.66
N PRO A 56 14.53 14.28 5.90
CA PRO A 56 15.76 14.16 5.12
C PRO A 56 15.50 14.07 3.60
N PRO A 57 16.41 14.61 2.77
CA PRO A 57 16.23 14.61 1.31
C PRO A 57 16.08 13.22 0.69
N ASP A 58 16.77 12.22 1.23
CA ASP A 58 16.66 10.82 0.76
C ASP A 58 15.27 10.25 1.02
N ILE A 59 14.64 10.60 2.13
CA ILE A 59 13.27 10.18 2.44
C ILE A 59 12.26 10.93 1.56
N LYS A 60 12.46 12.21 1.29
CA LYS A 60 11.62 12.96 0.33
C LYS A 60 11.68 12.33 -1.06
N LYS A 61 12.87 11.94 -1.50
CA LYS A 61 13.06 11.26 -2.79
C LYS A 61 12.33 9.93 -2.81
N LEU A 62 12.44 9.15 -1.75
CA LEU A 62 11.74 7.87 -1.61
C LEU A 62 10.22 8.07 -1.70
N VAL A 63 9.66 9.05 -1.01
CA VAL A 63 8.23 9.38 -1.07
C VAL A 63 7.80 9.71 -2.50
N ASN A 64 8.57 10.55 -3.20
CA ASN A 64 8.27 10.92 -4.58
C ASN A 64 8.30 9.71 -5.52
N GLU A 65 9.26 8.81 -5.36
CA GLU A 65 9.38 7.60 -6.18
C GLU A 65 8.20 6.63 -5.92
N VAL A 66 7.85 6.42 -4.66
CA VAL A 66 6.72 5.57 -4.30
C VAL A 66 5.41 6.15 -4.82
N ASN A 67 5.20 7.45 -4.66
CA ASN A 67 3.98 8.12 -5.13
C ASN A 67 3.86 8.07 -6.66
N ALA A 68 4.97 8.19 -7.39
CA ALA A 68 4.96 8.05 -8.85
C ALA A 68 4.54 6.63 -9.27
N LYS A 69 5.05 5.61 -8.59
CA LYS A 69 4.68 4.20 -8.85
C LYS A 69 3.21 3.94 -8.49
N ARG A 70 2.74 4.48 -7.39
CA ARG A 70 1.33 4.36 -6.99
C ARG A 70 0.41 4.99 -8.03
N LYS A 71 0.74 6.20 -8.47
CA LYS A 71 -0.06 6.90 -9.49
C LYS A 71 -0.15 6.09 -10.78
N ALA A 72 0.97 5.57 -11.27
CA ALA A 72 1.00 4.72 -12.45
C ALA A 72 0.12 3.47 -12.28
N GLY A 73 0.19 2.83 -11.11
CA GLY A 73 -0.65 1.68 -10.78
C GLY A 73 -2.14 2.02 -10.71
N TYR A 74 -2.48 3.15 -10.09
CA TYR A 74 -3.86 3.61 -10.02
C TYR A 74 -4.43 3.94 -11.40
N GLN A 75 -3.64 4.56 -12.26
CA GLN A 75 -4.03 4.86 -13.65
C GLN A 75 -4.31 3.59 -14.44
N GLU A 76 -3.48 2.56 -14.26
CA GLU A 76 -3.65 1.27 -14.91
C GLU A 76 -4.96 0.61 -14.46
N ILE A 77 -5.25 0.60 -13.17
CA ILE A 77 -6.50 0.05 -12.61
C ILE A 77 -7.70 0.83 -13.14
N ALA A 78 -7.65 2.16 -13.12
CA ALA A 78 -8.72 3.02 -13.62
C ALA A 78 -9.05 2.72 -15.08
N THR A 79 -8.03 2.56 -15.91
CA THR A 79 -8.19 2.22 -17.33
C THR A 79 -8.82 0.84 -17.51
N LYS A 80 -8.33 -0.17 -16.80
CA LYS A 80 -8.83 -1.55 -16.91
C LYS A 80 -10.28 -1.68 -16.42
N GLN A 81 -10.64 -0.94 -15.38
CA GLN A 81 -11.98 -1.03 -14.79
C GLN A 81 -12.97 -0.01 -15.36
N GLY A 82 -12.52 0.88 -16.23
CA GLY A 82 -13.36 1.92 -16.80
C GLY A 82 -13.90 2.90 -15.77
N THR A 83 -13.09 3.22 -14.76
CA THR A 83 -13.44 4.16 -13.69
C THR A 83 -12.48 5.36 -13.69
N SER A 84 -12.78 6.38 -12.88
CA SER A 84 -11.92 7.54 -12.75
C SER A 84 -10.67 7.24 -11.93
N LEU A 85 -9.58 7.94 -12.21
CA LEU A 85 -8.37 7.90 -11.37
C LEU A 85 -8.69 8.28 -9.93
N SER A 86 -9.49 9.32 -9.72
CA SER A 86 -9.89 9.79 -8.40
C SER A 86 -10.58 8.70 -7.57
N ALA A 87 -11.46 7.91 -8.19
CA ALA A 87 -12.14 6.80 -7.49
C ALA A 87 -11.13 5.74 -7.03
N VAL A 88 -10.15 5.41 -7.87
CA VAL A 88 -9.10 4.43 -7.54
C VAL A 88 -8.19 4.97 -6.43
N GLU A 89 -7.81 6.25 -6.52
CA GLU A 89 -7.00 6.92 -5.50
C GLU A 89 -7.68 6.90 -4.12
N GLN A 90 -8.98 7.16 -4.07
CA GLN A 90 -9.75 7.08 -2.82
C GLN A 90 -9.74 5.67 -2.21
N VAL A 91 -9.96 4.65 -3.03
CA VAL A 91 -9.91 3.26 -2.55
C VAL A 91 -8.50 2.92 -2.07
N GLY A 92 -7.47 3.33 -2.81
CA GLY A 92 -6.07 3.15 -2.43
C GLY A 92 -5.75 3.83 -1.10
N GLY A 93 -6.21 5.05 -0.91
CA GLY A 93 -6.02 5.80 0.33
C GLY A 93 -6.71 5.16 1.52
N ASN A 94 -7.97 4.79 1.38
CA ASN A 94 -8.72 4.10 2.43
C ASN A 94 -8.04 2.79 2.83
N THR A 95 -7.61 2.01 1.85
CA THR A 95 -6.92 0.74 2.08
C THR A 95 -5.59 0.95 2.81
N ALA A 96 -4.79 1.92 2.39
CA ALA A 96 -3.50 2.22 3.01
C ALA A 96 -3.66 2.69 4.46
N ILE A 97 -4.66 3.52 4.73
CA ILE A 97 -4.97 3.98 6.09
C ILE A 97 -5.41 2.80 6.96
N GLU A 98 -6.28 1.94 6.44
CA GLU A 98 -6.75 0.75 7.16
C GLU A 98 -5.60 -0.17 7.55
N LYS A 99 -4.64 -0.35 6.64
CA LYS A 99 -3.46 -1.20 6.86
C LYS A 99 -2.36 -0.54 7.69
N THR A 100 -2.45 0.74 7.94
CA THR A 100 -1.45 1.47 8.73
C THR A 100 -1.35 0.90 10.14
N LEU A 101 -0.13 0.65 10.60
CA LEU A 101 0.12 0.10 11.93
C LEU A 101 -0.20 1.12 13.03
N PRO A 102 -0.65 0.64 14.20
CA PRO A 102 -0.82 1.52 15.37
C PRO A 102 0.47 2.28 15.70
N GLY A 103 0.34 3.56 16.00
CA GLY A 103 1.47 4.44 16.27
C GLY A 103 2.00 5.19 15.05
N ASN A 104 1.68 4.76 13.84
CA ASN A 104 2.02 5.47 12.62
C ASN A 104 0.96 6.54 12.30
N TYR A 105 1.35 7.52 11.48
CA TYR A 105 0.49 8.65 11.14
C TYR A 105 -0.36 8.39 9.90
N VAL A 106 -1.59 8.87 9.94
CA VAL A 106 -2.52 8.92 8.81
C VAL A 106 -3.08 10.34 8.69
N ARG A 107 -3.35 10.76 7.46
CA ARG A 107 -3.94 12.06 7.18
C ARG A 107 -5.35 11.85 6.65
N ASP A 108 -6.32 12.44 7.33
CA ASP A 108 -7.72 12.33 6.94
C ASP A 108 -8.08 13.24 5.74
N ALA A 109 -9.34 13.13 5.28
CA ALA A 109 -9.84 13.92 4.16
C ALA A 109 -9.84 15.43 4.43
N ASN A 110 -9.80 15.84 5.69
CA ASN A 110 -9.72 17.25 6.09
C ASN A 110 -8.28 17.78 6.12
N GLY A 111 -7.31 16.96 5.77
CA GLY A 111 -5.91 17.36 5.74
C GLY A 111 -5.22 17.40 7.10
N VAL A 112 -5.76 16.71 8.10
CA VAL A 112 -5.22 16.67 9.45
C VAL A 112 -4.49 15.35 9.69
N TRP A 113 -3.26 15.43 10.20
CA TRP A 113 -2.49 14.25 10.60
C TRP A 113 -2.91 13.74 11.95
N HIS A 114 -3.12 12.44 12.05
CA HIS A 114 -3.44 11.74 13.29
C HIS A 114 -2.50 10.56 13.49
N LYS A 115 -2.14 10.32 14.73
CA LYS A 115 -1.44 9.08 15.10
C LYS A 115 -2.50 7.98 15.27
N LYS A 116 -2.33 6.88 14.54
CA LYS A 116 -3.28 5.77 14.58
C LYS A 116 -3.17 4.93 15.86
#